data_9b3e9eb54fd33db7c9a3cafa177c5af8
#
_entry.id   9b3e9eb54fd33db7c9a3cafa177c5af8
#
_cell.length_a   1.000
_cell.length_b   1.000
_cell.length_c   1.000
_cell.angle_alpha   90.00
_cell.angle_beta   90.00
_cell.angle_gamma   90.00
#
_symmetry.space_group_name_H-M   'P 1'
#
loop_
_entity.id
_entity.type
_entity.pdbx_description
1 polymer ?
#
loop_
_entity_poly.entity_id
_entity_poly.type
_entity_poly.pdbx_seq_one_letter_code
_entity_poly.pdbx_strand_id
1 'polypeptide(L)'
;MKILIIRPWPSLLDVTKNTYNIQEVGLAKALVKRGHSTDILFWTDGDEMTVEVEAEGGKPIRVFYRHGKVLLKNVWFSGQDALFAQYDVLQTAEYNQMFSWHLAGKYPEKTVIYHGPYYSPFNKNYNRMCRVFDAFFVGRYRRRGTRFLTKSELARKFLLEKRLSPEQVTTVGVGIDAELLRDRPDAGQTELEGKMRAQKKGLKLLYIGRIEPRRDPFFLLDVLAEVRKSDPDACLYLIGDGDEAYRDSVKAAIGEKGLTDWVFWQKKAPQYQMKGVYQ
;
A
#
# COMPACT_ATOMS: atom_id res chain seq x y z
N MET A 1 10.45 -23.03 2.10
CA MET A 1 10.63 -22.44 0.75
C MET A 1 11.43 -21.17 0.86
N LYS A 2 12.16 -20.80 -0.19
CA LYS A 2 12.82 -19.49 -0.33
C LYS A 2 11.96 -18.59 -1.20
N ILE A 3 11.57 -17.44 -0.71
CA ILE A 3 10.64 -16.52 -1.38
C ILE A 3 11.33 -15.17 -1.57
N LEU A 4 11.26 -14.61 -2.79
CA LEU A 4 11.70 -13.25 -3.08
C LEU A 4 10.48 -12.38 -3.40
N ILE A 5 10.28 -11.33 -2.63
CA ILE A 5 9.24 -10.33 -2.88
C ILE A 5 9.84 -9.20 -3.70
N ILE A 6 9.31 -8.95 -4.88
CA ILE A 6 9.84 -7.99 -5.86
C ILE A 6 8.87 -6.85 -6.07
N ARG A 7 9.31 -5.62 -5.89
CA ARG A 7 8.52 -4.41 -6.14
C ARG A 7 8.97 -3.73 -7.45
N PRO A 8 8.23 -3.91 -8.56
CA PRO A 8 8.66 -3.47 -9.88
C PRO A 8 8.25 -2.03 -10.23
N TRP A 9 8.35 -1.09 -9.29
CA TRP A 9 8.15 0.34 -9.55
C TRP A 9 9.09 1.23 -8.73
N PRO A 10 9.41 2.43 -9.26
CA PRO A 10 10.36 3.33 -8.64
C PRO A 10 9.73 4.01 -7.42
N SER A 11 10.00 3.46 -6.25
CA SER A 11 9.62 4.08 -4.99
C SER A 11 10.77 3.90 -4.00
N LEU A 12 11.27 5.02 -3.50
CA LEU A 12 12.28 5.01 -2.46
C LEU A 12 11.64 4.64 -1.13
N LEU A 13 11.90 3.45 -0.66
CA LEU A 13 11.44 2.92 0.61
C LEU A 13 12.65 2.65 1.50
N ASP A 14 12.70 3.29 2.64
CA ASP A 14 13.74 3.08 3.62
C ASP A 14 13.20 2.18 4.74
N VAL A 15 13.65 0.92 4.73
CA VAL A 15 13.23 -0.08 5.74
C VAL A 15 13.84 0.16 7.12
N THR A 16 14.87 1.02 7.22
CA THR A 16 15.53 1.35 8.49
C THR A 16 14.73 2.39 9.27
N LYS A 17 13.93 3.21 8.57
CA LYS A 17 13.05 4.20 9.17
C LYS A 17 11.71 3.55 9.50
N ASN A 18 11.53 3.13 10.72
CA ASN A 18 10.29 2.48 11.21
C ASN A 18 9.08 3.46 11.32
N THR A 19 8.97 4.41 10.40
CA THR A 19 7.93 5.44 10.39
C THR A 19 6.76 5.13 9.47
N TYR A 20 6.91 4.12 8.62
CA TYR A 20 5.93 3.78 7.59
C TYR A 20 5.73 2.27 7.48
N ASN A 21 4.49 1.83 7.34
CA ASN A 21 4.18 0.42 7.13
C ASN A 21 4.50 0.01 5.68
N ILE A 22 5.59 -0.71 5.50
CA ILE A 22 5.98 -1.30 4.23
C ILE A 22 5.36 -2.71 4.16
N GLN A 23 4.35 -2.89 3.33
CA GLN A 23 3.59 -4.15 3.24
C GLN A 23 4.48 -5.36 2.93
N GLU A 24 5.49 -5.18 2.09
CA GLU A 24 6.46 -6.23 1.73
C GLU A 24 7.25 -6.71 2.96
N VAL A 25 7.62 -5.80 3.85
CA VAL A 25 8.34 -6.16 5.10
C VAL A 25 7.41 -6.92 6.04
N GLY A 26 6.20 -6.45 6.26
CA GLY A 26 5.22 -7.14 7.11
C GLY A 26 4.88 -8.54 6.59
N LEU A 27 4.73 -8.69 5.27
CA LEU A 27 4.53 -9.99 4.64
C LEU A 27 5.74 -10.90 4.81
N ALA A 28 6.96 -10.38 4.59
CA ALA A 28 8.18 -11.15 4.75
C ALA A 28 8.35 -11.67 6.20
N LYS A 29 8.12 -10.82 7.21
CA LYS A 29 8.12 -11.22 8.62
C LYS A 29 7.10 -12.33 8.89
N ALA A 30 5.87 -12.21 8.39
CA ALA A 30 4.84 -13.22 8.56
C ALA A 30 5.19 -14.56 7.91
N LEU A 31 5.87 -14.54 6.76
CA LEU A 31 6.35 -15.74 6.08
C LEU A 31 7.53 -16.39 6.82
N VAL A 32 8.47 -15.58 7.35
CA VAL A 32 9.59 -16.08 8.17
C VAL A 32 9.06 -16.76 9.43
N LYS A 33 8.09 -16.15 10.12
CA LYS A 33 7.43 -16.73 11.30
C LYS A 33 6.75 -18.08 11.00
N ARG A 34 6.38 -18.34 9.72
CA ARG A 34 5.85 -19.61 9.25
C ARG A 34 6.91 -20.59 8.74
N GLY A 35 8.20 -20.32 8.96
CA GLY A 35 9.31 -21.21 8.62
C GLY A 35 9.78 -21.09 7.16
N HIS A 36 9.45 -20.00 6.45
CA HIS A 36 9.98 -19.72 5.12
C HIS A 36 11.19 -18.78 5.20
N SER A 37 12.13 -18.89 4.27
CA SER A 37 13.17 -17.89 4.08
C SER A 37 12.67 -16.86 3.08
N THR A 38 12.60 -15.60 3.48
CA THR A 38 12.00 -14.54 2.65
C THR A 38 12.93 -13.36 2.57
N ASP A 39 13.17 -12.88 1.34
CA ASP A 39 13.95 -11.68 1.06
C ASP A 39 13.13 -10.72 0.18
N ILE A 40 13.59 -9.47 0.05
CA ILE A 40 12.88 -8.41 -0.67
C ILE A 40 13.82 -7.75 -1.68
N LEU A 41 13.30 -7.41 -2.87
CA LEU A 41 14.00 -6.64 -3.89
C LEU A 41 13.28 -5.32 -4.14
N PHE A 42 13.95 -4.22 -3.83
CA PHE A 42 13.52 -2.85 -4.10
C PHE A 42 14.42 -2.16 -5.12
N TRP A 43 13.88 -1.20 -5.80
CA TRP A 43 14.60 -0.29 -6.66
C TRP A 43 15.27 0.82 -5.84
N THR A 44 16.44 1.26 -6.32
CA THR A 44 17.14 2.46 -5.83
C THR A 44 17.67 3.29 -7.00
N ASP A 45 17.73 4.60 -6.82
CA ASP A 45 18.47 5.55 -7.68
C ASP A 45 19.82 5.95 -7.06
N GLY A 46 20.04 5.60 -5.78
CA GLY A 46 21.31 5.74 -5.07
C GLY A 46 22.16 4.49 -5.15
N ASP A 47 23.11 4.33 -4.24
CA ASP A 47 23.99 3.17 -4.19
C ASP A 47 23.22 1.85 -3.99
N GLU A 48 23.67 0.81 -4.70
CA GLU A 48 23.18 -0.54 -4.45
C GLU A 48 23.66 -1.03 -3.08
N MET A 49 22.74 -1.51 -2.27
CA MET A 49 23.05 -2.02 -0.94
C MET A 49 22.16 -3.21 -0.59
N THR A 50 22.55 -3.89 0.49
CA THR A 50 21.72 -4.91 1.12
C THR A 50 21.60 -4.58 2.59
N VAL A 51 20.37 -4.50 3.08
CA VAL A 51 20.04 -4.21 4.47
C VAL A 51 19.37 -5.45 5.06
N GLU A 52 19.68 -5.77 6.30
CA GLU A 52 19.01 -6.83 7.04
C GLU A 52 17.92 -6.27 7.96
N VAL A 53 16.75 -6.89 7.93
CA VAL A 53 15.62 -6.60 8.81
C VAL A 53 15.40 -7.82 9.69
N GLU A 54 15.39 -7.61 11.00
CA GLU A 54 15.12 -8.68 11.96
C GLU A 54 13.70 -9.24 11.79
N ALA A 55 13.59 -10.54 11.97
CA ALA A 55 12.31 -11.24 11.95
C ALA A 55 12.23 -12.28 13.07
N GLU A 56 11.15 -12.24 13.82
CA GLU A 56 10.89 -13.18 14.92
C GLU A 56 10.83 -14.64 14.42
N GLY A 57 11.58 -15.52 15.04
CA GLY A 57 11.52 -16.96 14.81
C GLY A 57 12.27 -17.45 13.57
N GLY A 58 13.14 -16.64 12.95
CA GLY A 58 13.86 -17.06 11.76
C GLY A 58 15.12 -16.28 11.45
N LYS A 59 15.61 -16.48 10.23
CA LYS A 59 16.73 -15.71 9.69
C LYS A 59 16.31 -14.29 9.39
N PRO A 60 17.24 -13.32 9.47
CA PRO A 60 16.96 -11.95 9.05
C PRO A 60 16.52 -11.91 7.58
N ILE A 61 15.64 -10.96 7.28
CA ILE A 61 15.15 -10.67 5.94
C ILE A 61 16.18 -9.78 5.26
N ARG A 62 16.75 -10.21 4.13
CA ARG A 62 17.63 -9.36 3.33
C ARG A 62 16.78 -8.51 2.40
N VAL A 63 17.00 -7.22 2.43
CA VAL A 63 16.38 -6.24 1.53
C VAL A 63 17.45 -5.77 0.56
N PHE A 64 17.33 -6.20 -0.68
CA PHE A 64 18.23 -5.82 -1.77
C PHE A 64 17.74 -4.53 -2.41
N TYR A 65 18.52 -3.49 -2.38
CA TYR A 65 18.34 -2.29 -3.16
C TYR A 65 19.18 -2.39 -4.42
N ARG A 66 18.54 -2.43 -5.59
CA ARG A 66 19.21 -2.65 -6.87
C ARG A 66 18.76 -1.60 -7.89
N HIS A 67 19.68 -1.25 -8.79
CA HIS A 67 19.34 -0.43 -9.93
C HIS A 67 18.39 -1.17 -10.88
N GLY A 68 17.61 -0.41 -11.60
CA GLY A 68 16.74 -0.91 -12.64
C GLY A 68 16.38 0.21 -13.61
N LYS A 69 16.19 -0.13 -14.87
CA LYS A 69 15.76 0.85 -15.87
C LYS A 69 14.30 1.20 -15.62
N VAL A 70 14.04 2.48 -15.37
CA VAL A 70 12.68 2.99 -15.17
C VAL A 70 12.07 3.39 -16.50
N LEU A 71 10.92 2.81 -16.85
CA LEU A 71 10.15 3.16 -18.02
C LEU A 71 8.63 3.17 -17.68
N LEU A 72 7.95 4.29 -17.89
CA LEU A 72 6.50 4.44 -17.64
C LEU A 72 6.08 3.93 -16.24
N LYS A 73 6.83 4.29 -15.21
CA LYS A 73 6.64 3.83 -13.82
C LYS A 73 6.85 2.32 -13.59
N ASN A 74 7.39 1.60 -14.55
CA ASN A 74 7.85 0.23 -14.38
C ASN A 74 9.35 0.24 -14.13
N VAL A 75 9.81 -0.62 -13.25
CA VAL A 75 11.24 -0.90 -13.06
C VAL A 75 11.58 -2.22 -13.74
N TRP A 76 12.63 -2.22 -14.53
CA TRP A 76 13.17 -3.40 -15.15
C TRP A 76 14.52 -3.72 -14.51
N PHE A 77 14.57 -4.79 -13.72
CA PHE A 77 15.78 -5.28 -13.09
C PHE A 77 16.54 -6.18 -14.05
N SER A 78 17.62 -5.67 -14.66
CA SER A 78 18.50 -6.44 -15.53
C SER A 78 19.61 -7.13 -14.71
N GLY A 79 20.12 -8.27 -15.20
CA GLY A 79 21.27 -8.95 -14.58
C GLY A 79 20.99 -9.65 -13.24
N GLN A 80 19.73 -9.74 -12.80
CA GLN A 80 19.36 -10.35 -11.52
C GLN A 80 19.00 -11.85 -11.62
N ASP A 81 19.27 -12.50 -12.75
CA ASP A 81 18.91 -13.92 -12.96
C ASP A 81 19.55 -14.87 -11.96
N ALA A 82 20.81 -14.62 -11.60
CA ALA A 82 21.50 -15.40 -10.57
C ALA A 82 20.86 -15.26 -9.18
N LEU A 83 20.31 -14.08 -8.88
CA LEU A 83 19.53 -13.87 -7.67
C LEU A 83 18.21 -14.66 -7.75
N PHE A 84 17.43 -14.50 -8.84
CA PHE A 84 16.14 -15.16 -9.01
C PHE A 84 16.23 -16.69 -9.00
N ALA A 85 17.33 -17.25 -9.50
CA ALA A 85 17.56 -18.69 -9.50
C ALA A 85 17.61 -19.31 -8.09
N GLN A 86 17.98 -18.52 -7.06
CA GLN A 86 18.14 -18.99 -5.69
C GLN A 86 16.80 -19.18 -4.94
N TYR A 87 15.69 -18.72 -5.51
CA TYR A 87 14.38 -18.71 -4.87
C TYR A 87 13.42 -19.71 -5.51
N ASP A 88 12.55 -20.29 -4.68
CA ASP A 88 11.48 -21.20 -5.10
C ASP A 88 10.28 -20.42 -5.61
N VAL A 89 10.04 -19.21 -5.04
CA VAL A 89 8.93 -18.33 -5.39
C VAL A 89 9.43 -16.90 -5.64
N LEU A 90 8.99 -16.33 -6.74
CA LEU A 90 9.18 -14.93 -7.11
C LEU A 90 7.81 -14.23 -7.02
N GLN A 91 7.53 -13.58 -5.90
CA GLN A 91 6.33 -12.78 -5.77
C GLN A 91 6.59 -11.38 -6.32
N THR A 92 5.85 -10.99 -7.34
CA THR A 92 5.88 -9.65 -7.90
C THR A 92 4.51 -8.98 -7.79
N ALA A 93 4.39 -7.73 -8.22
CA ALA A 93 3.17 -7.00 -8.03
C ALA A 93 2.60 -6.44 -9.34
N GLU A 94 1.29 -6.37 -9.38
CA GLU A 94 0.41 -5.83 -10.39
C GLU A 94 0.53 -6.52 -11.77
N TYR A 95 -0.62 -6.93 -12.30
CA TYR A 95 -0.69 -7.72 -13.54
C TYR A 95 -0.19 -6.94 -14.78
N ASN A 96 -0.36 -5.64 -14.79
CA ASN A 96 0.02 -4.76 -15.90
C ASN A 96 1.42 -4.15 -15.79
N GLN A 97 2.24 -4.65 -14.86
CA GLN A 97 3.66 -4.33 -14.81
C GLN A 97 4.44 -5.19 -15.80
N MET A 98 5.19 -4.55 -16.70
CA MET A 98 5.94 -5.27 -17.74
C MET A 98 6.99 -6.23 -17.17
N PHE A 99 7.58 -5.88 -16.03
CA PHE A 99 8.53 -6.76 -15.36
C PHE A 99 7.85 -8.00 -14.77
N SER A 100 6.66 -7.86 -14.18
CA SER A 100 5.84 -8.99 -13.71
C SER A 100 5.47 -9.94 -14.87
N TRP A 101 5.11 -9.36 -16.01
CA TRP A 101 4.83 -10.11 -17.23
C TRP A 101 6.08 -10.84 -17.78
N HIS A 102 7.26 -10.21 -17.70
CA HIS A 102 8.53 -10.85 -18.08
C HIS A 102 8.83 -12.03 -17.17
N LEU A 103 8.76 -11.85 -15.85
CA LEU A 103 9.01 -12.92 -14.88
C LEU A 103 8.05 -14.11 -15.08
N ALA A 104 6.75 -13.85 -15.27
CA ALA A 104 5.77 -14.91 -15.55
C ALA A 104 6.05 -15.66 -16.86
N GLY A 105 6.71 -15.02 -17.82
CA GLY A 105 7.16 -15.68 -19.05
C GLY A 105 8.44 -16.48 -18.90
N LYS A 106 9.39 -15.96 -18.12
CA LYS A 106 10.73 -16.56 -17.95
C LYS A 106 10.75 -17.63 -16.85
N TYR A 107 9.99 -17.42 -15.77
CA TYR A 107 9.94 -18.31 -14.61
C TYR A 107 8.49 -18.68 -14.26
N PRO A 108 7.74 -19.33 -15.18
CA PRO A 108 6.29 -19.53 -15.02
C PRO A 108 5.93 -20.30 -13.74
N GLU A 109 6.71 -21.33 -13.38
CA GLU A 109 6.44 -22.18 -12.21
C GLU A 109 6.73 -21.49 -10.86
N LYS A 110 7.57 -20.43 -10.88
CA LYS A 110 7.98 -19.71 -9.67
C LYS A 110 7.24 -18.40 -9.47
N THR A 111 6.65 -17.83 -10.52
CA THR A 111 6.10 -16.46 -10.47
C THR A 111 4.68 -16.44 -9.93
N VAL A 112 4.48 -15.62 -8.90
CA VAL A 112 3.17 -15.29 -8.33
C VAL A 112 3.01 -13.76 -8.37
N ILE A 113 1.84 -13.29 -8.79
CA ILE A 113 1.56 -11.86 -8.93
C ILE A 113 0.53 -11.42 -7.88
N TYR A 114 0.93 -10.50 -6.98
CA TYR A 114 0.04 -9.88 -6.01
C TYR A 114 -0.61 -8.63 -6.61
N HIS A 115 -1.93 -8.64 -6.78
CA HIS A 115 -2.66 -7.64 -7.57
C HIS A 115 -3.78 -6.98 -6.77
N GLY A 116 -3.89 -5.65 -6.89
CA GLY A 116 -4.88 -4.87 -6.17
C GLY A 116 -5.82 -4.00 -7.00
N PRO A 117 -5.33 -3.25 -8.00
CA PRO A 117 -6.15 -2.32 -8.76
C PRO A 117 -7.20 -3.00 -9.62
N TYR A 118 -8.29 -2.27 -9.87
CA TYR A 118 -9.35 -2.63 -10.81
C TYR A 118 -9.83 -1.36 -11.55
N TYR A 119 -10.74 -1.48 -12.51
CA TYR A 119 -11.26 -0.30 -13.21
C TYR A 119 -11.92 0.68 -12.25
N SER A 120 -11.63 1.97 -12.45
CA SER A 120 -12.18 3.04 -11.64
C SER A 120 -12.56 4.23 -12.51
N PRO A 121 -13.73 4.86 -12.31
CA PRO A 121 -14.11 6.08 -13.02
C PRO A 121 -13.15 7.24 -12.76
N PHE A 122 -12.46 7.22 -11.61
CA PHE A 122 -11.48 8.25 -11.21
C PHE A 122 -10.10 8.07 -11.83
N ASN A 123 -9.81 6.94 -12.49
CA ASN A 123 -8.49 6.66 -13.07
C ASN A 123 -8.59 6.21 -14.54
N LYS A 124 -9.04 7.13 -15.39
CA LYS A 124 -9.25 6.86 -16.83
C LYS A 124 -7.96 6.42 -17.55
N ASN A 125 -6.80 7.00 -17.16
CA ASN A 125 -5.51 6.62 -17.74
C ASN A 125 -5.13 5.18 -17.39
N TYR A 126 -5.31 4.77 -16.14
CA TYR A 126 -5.10 3.39 -15.73
C TYR A 126 -5.99 2.43 -16.52
N ASN A 127 -7.28 2.74 -16.63
CA ASN A 127 -8.24 1.93 -17.37
C ASN A 127 -7.83 1.77 -18.85
N ARG A 128 -7.35 2.86 -19.49
CA ARG A 128 -6.85 2.83 -20.87
C ARG A 128 -5.61 1.96 -21.01
N MET A 129 -4.63 2.13 -20.10
CA MET A 129 -3.41 1.30 -20.09
C MET A 129 -3.73 -0.18 -19.90
N CYS A 130 -4.67 -0.51 -19.02
CA CYS A 130 -5.12 -1.90 -18.83
C CYS A 130 -5.71 -2.49 -20.13
N ARG A 131 -6.55 -1.76 -20.87
CA ARG A 131 -7.12 -2.25 -22.13
C ARG A 131 -6.04 -2.53 -23.18
N VAL A 132 -5.04 -1.66 -23.28
CA VAL A 132 -3.89 -1.90 -24.18
C VAL A 132 -3.10 -3.13 -23.73
N PHE A 133 -2.80 -3.24 -22.43
CA PHE A 133 -2.11 -4.40 -21.88
C PHE A 133 -2.89 -5.70 -22.14
N ASP A 134 -4.20 -5.68 -21.98
CA ASP A 134 -5.06 -6.83 -22.18
C ASP A 134 -5.03 -7.34 -23.63
N ALA A 135 -5.00 -6.43 -24.58
CA ALA A 135 -4.98 -6.80 -26.01
C ALA A 135 -3.70 -7.55 -26.41
N PHE A 136 -2.55 -7.20 -25.84
CA PHE A 136 -1.26 -7.73 -26.29
C PHE A 136 -0.60 -8.71 -25.30
N PHE A 137 -0.83 -8.59 -24.00
CA PHE A 137 0.03 -9.21 -22.99
C PHE A 137 -0.68 -10.24 -22.11
N VAL A 138 -1.97 -10.07 -21.81
CA VAL A 138 -2.69 -10.96 -20.85
C VAL A 138 -2.76 -12.43 -21.30
N GLY A 139 -2.72 -12.66 -22.62
CA GLY A 139 -2.73 -14.01 -23.18
C GLY A 139 -1.58 -14.92 -22.71
N ARG A 140 -0.42 -14.33 -22.35
CA ARG A 140 0.70 -15.08 -21.79
C ARG A 140 0.35 -15.68 -20.42
N TYR A 141 -0.28 -14.89 -19.54
CA TYR A 141 -0.68 -15.35 -18.22
C TYR A 141 -1.63 -16.55 -18.28
N ARG A 142 -2.60 -16.51 -19.20
CA ARG A 142 -3.53 -17.62 -19.43
C ARG A 142 -2.80 -18.89 -19.86
N ARG A 143 -1.94 -18.78 -20.89
CA ARG A 143 -1.21 -19.95 -21.43
C ARG A 143 -0.20 -20.53 -20.46
N ARG A 144 0.38 -19.71 -19.57
CA ARG A 144 1.41 -20.14 -18.61
C ARG A 144 0.82 -20.54 -17.26
N GLY A 145 -0.48 -20.44 -17.07
CA GLY A 145 -1.10 -20.77 -15.78
C GLY A 145 -0.63 -19.88 -14.63
N THR A 146 -0.21 -18.62 -14.93
CA THR A 146 0.34 -17.69 -13.93
C THR A 146 -0.63 -17.50 -12.77
N ARG A 147 -0.15 -17.65 -11.53
CA ARG A 147 -0.95 -17.51 -10.32
C ARG A 147 -1.03 -16.07 -9.86
N PHE A 148 -2.22 -15.67 -9.42
CA PHE A 148 -2.50 -14.35 -8.89
C PHE A 148 -3.07 -14.45 -7.47
N LEU A 149 -2.54 -13.61 -6.59
CA LEU A 149 -3.10 -13.33 -5.28
C LEU A 149 -3.72 -11.95 -5.32
N THR A 150 -5.00 -11.80 -4.97
CA THR A 150 -5.70 -10.52 -5.08
C THR A 150 -5.99 -9.89 -3.73
N LYS A 151 -5.89 -8.55 -3.69
CA LYS A 151 -6.12 -7.72 -2.50
C LYS A 151 -7.61 -7.62 -2.12
N SER A 152 -8.51 -7.96 -3.06
CA SER A 152 -9.96 -7.89 -2.85
C SER A 152 -10.71 -8.76 -3.86
N GLU A 153 -11.98 -9.04 -3.58
CA GLU A 153 -12.87 -9.70 -4.54
C GLU A 153 -13.10 -8.84 -5.80
N LEU A 154 -13.06 -7.51 -5.69
CA LEU A 154 -13.15 -6.64 -6.87
C LEU A 154 -11.93 -6.81 -7.78
N ALA A 155 -10.73 -6.92 -7.21
CA ALA A 155 -9.51 -7.21 -7.98
C ALA A 155 -9.54 -8.63 -8.57
N ARG A 156 -10.12 -9.61 -7.87
CA ARG A 156 -10.34 -10.96 -8.40
C ARG A 156 -11.29 -10.92 -9.60
N LYS A 157 -12.45 -10.30 -9.46
CA LYS A 157 -13.44 -10.13 -10.53
C LYS A 157 -12.83 -9.49 -11.77
N PHE A 158 -12.07 -8.41 -11.57
CA PHE A 158 -11.35 -7.70 -12.63
C PHE A 158 -10.41 -8.64 -13.43
N LEU A 159 -9.70 -9.57 -12.77
CA LEU A 159 -8.82 -10.52 -13.45
C LEU A 159 -9.62 -11.63 -14.14
N LEU A 160 -10.71 -12.12 -13.57
CA LEU A 160 -11.58 -13.12 -14.19
C LEU A 160 -12.24 -12.57 -15.46
N GLU A 161 -12.64 -11.29 -15.49
CA GLU A 161 -13.16 -10.63 -16.69
C GLU A 161 -12.14 -10.62 -17.85
N LYS A 162 -10.85 -10.74 -17.54
CA LYS A 162 -9.77 -10.92 -18.53
C LYS A 162 -9.56 -12.37 -18.96
N ARG A 163 -10.49 -13.26 -18.65
CA ARG A 163 -10.48 -14.70 -18.97
C ARG A 163 -9.30 -15.46 -18.34
N LEU A 164 -8.82 -15.02 -17.17
CA LEU A 164 -8.01 -15.88 -16.32
C LEU A 164 -8.91 -16.91 -15.63
N SER A 165 -8.42 -18.14 -15.43
CA SER A 165 -9.25 -19.17 -14.82
C SER A 165 -9.41 -18.94 -13.29
N PRO A 166 -10.50 -19.38 -12.67
CA PRO A 166 -10.69 -19.27 -11.23
C PRO A 166 -9.56 -19.89 -10.40
N GLU A 167 -8.93 -20.95 -10.90
CA GLU A 167 -7.82 -21.65 -10.25
C GLU A 167 -6.52 -20.82 -10.27
N GLN A 168 -6.39 -19.88 -11.20
CA GLN A 168 -5.25 -18.98 -11.27
C GLN A 168 -5.36 -17.81 -10.28
N VAL A 169 -6.56 -17.50 -9.75
CA VAL A 169 -6.81 -16.26 -9.01
C VAL A 169 -7.40 -16.52 -7.63
N THR A 170 -6.65 -16.24 -6.60
CA THR A 170 -7.05 -16.42 -5.19
C THR A 170 -7.10 -15.08 -4.48
N THR A 171 -8.19 -14.77 -3.78
CA THR A 171 -8.29 -13.60 -2.92
C THR A 171 -7.63 -13.88 -1.56
N VAL A 172 -6.67 -13.04 -1.18
CA VAL A 172 -5.95 -13.13 0.10
C VAL A 172 -6.11 -11.89 0.97
N GLY A 173 -6.65 -10.80 0.41
CA GLY A 173 -6.83 -9.54 1.11
C GLY A 173 -5.53 -8.71 1.22
N VAL A 174 -5.58 -7.69 2.07
CA VAL A 174 -4.45 -6.83 2.42
C VAL A 174 -4.10 -7.08 3.88
N GLY A 175 -2.86 -7.52 4.13
CA GLY A 175 -2.34 -7.68 5.47
C GLY A 175 -1.76 -6.38 6.03
N ILE A 176 -1.71 -6.31 7.36
CA ILE A 176 -1.01 -5.27 8.08
C ILE A 176 0.03 -5.93 9.00
N ASP A 177 1.14 -5.24 9.24
CA ASP A 177 2.11 -5.68 10.24
C ASP A 177 1.57 -5.34 11.64
N ALA A 178 1.04 -6.36 12.33
CA ALA A 178 0.48 -6.20 13.66
C ALA A 178 1.51 -5.77 14.72
N GLU A 179 2.81 -5.98 14.46
CA GLU A 179 3.87 -5.52 15.36
C GLU A 179 3.94 -4.00 15.45
N LEU A 180 3.57 -3.31 14.36
CA LEU A 180 3.50 -1.85 14.34
C LEU A 180 2.36 -1.29 15.22
N LEU A 181 1.40 -2.13 15.58
CA LEU A 181 0.27 -1.78 16.43
C LEU A 181 0.45 -2.28 17.88
N ARG A 182 1.60 -2.88 18.23
CA ARG A 182 1.91 -3.25 19.61
C ARG A 182 2.10 -1.98 20.46
N ASP A 183 1.83 -2.12 21.75
CA ASP A 183 2.10 -1.05 22.70
C ASP A 183 3.60 -0.73 22.70
N ARG A 184 3.90 0.54 22.51
CA ARG A 184 5.24 1.09 22.62
C ARG A 184 5.19 2.21 23.66
N PRO A 185 5.67 1.96 24.89
CA PRO A 185 5.67 2.97 25.96
C PRO A 185 6.44 4.26 25.56
N ASP A 186 7.42 4.11 24.65
CA ASP A 186 8.29 5.17 24.13
C ASP A 186 7.70 5.89 22.90
N ALA A 187 6.55 5.43 22.37
CA ALA A 187 5.98 5.99 21.13
C ALA A 187 5.56 7.46 21.25
N GLY A 188 5.32 7.93 22.47
CA GLY A 188 4.74 9.26 22.71
C GLY A 188 3.30 9.34 22.19
N GLN A 189 2.67 10.48 22.43
CA GLN A 189 1.31 10.78 22.00
C GLN A 189 1.33 11.81 20.86
N THR A 190 0.47 11.63 19.84
CA THR A 190 0.29 12.67 18.83
C THR A 190 -0.50 13.85 19.41
N GLU A 191 -0.29 15.05 18.88
CA GLU A 191 -1.09 16.22 19.27
C GLU A 191 -2.58 15.98 19.06
N LEU A 192 -2.93 15.33 17.94
CA LEU A 192 -4.29 14.99 17.59
C LEU A 192 -4.92 14.01 18.59
N GLU A 193 -4.19 12.99 18.99
CA GLU A 193 -4.63 12.05 20.03
C GLU A 193 -4.91 12.78 21.36
N GLY A 194 -4.06 13.73 21.73
CA GLY A 194 -4.27 14.56 22.92
C GLY A 194 -5.59 15.32 22.86
N LYS A 195 -5.90 15.93 21.73
CA LYS A 195 -7.17 16.64 21.49
C LYS A 195 -8.37 15.66 21.52
N MET A 196 -8.23 14.49 20.89
CA MET A 196 -9.28 13.46 20.91
C MET A 196 -9.59 12.97 22.32
N ARG A 197 -8.58 12.77 23.14
CA ARG A 197 -8.75 12.33 24.57
C ARG A 197 -9.33 13.44 25.43
N ALA A 198 -9.01 14.69 25.13
CA ALA A 198 -9.55 15.87 25.85
C ALA A 198 -11.03 16.08 25.58
N GLN A 199 -11.53 15.74 24.42
CA GLN A 199 -12.95 15.82 24.06
C GLN A 199 -13.75 14.80 24.88
N LYS A 200 -14.63 15.29 25.76
CA LYS A 200 -15.44 14.45 26.68
C LYS A 200 -16.85 14.20 26.17
N LYS A 201 -17.35 15.04 25.24
CA LYS A 201 -18.71 14.98 24.70
C LYS A 201 -18.67 15.02 23.18
N GLY A 202 -19.73 14.57 22.56
CA GLY A 202 -19.92 14.59 21.12
C GLY A 202 -19.19 13.47 20.38
N LEU A 203 -19.65 13.24 19.17
CA LEU A 203 -19.11 12.21 18.28
C LEU A 203 -17.72 12.60 17.78
N LYS A 204 -16.81 11.63 17.74
CA LYS A 204 -15.47 11.77 17.19
C LYS A 204 -15.43 11.11 15.82
N LEU A 205 -15.39 11.89 14.77
CA LEU A 205 -15.18 11.41 13.41
C LEU A 205 -13.67 11.38 13.14
N LEU A 206 -13.12 10.27 12.67
CA LEU A 206 -11.70 10.12 12.37
C LEU A 206 -11.50 9.82 10.88
N TYR A 207 -10.66 10.59 10.21
CA TYR A 207 -10.19 10.32 8.87
C TYR A 207 -8.66 10.20 8.83
N ILE A 208 -8.16 9.13 8.23
CA ILE A 208 -6.73 8.91 8.01
C ILE A 208 -6.50 8.57 6.55
N GLY A 209 -5.78 9.46 5.85
CA GLY A 209 -5.52 9.23 4.44
C GLY A 209 -5.00 10.46 3.71
N ARG A 210 -4.66 10.29 2.43
CA ARG A 210 -4.24 11.41 1.59
C ARG A 210 -5.40 12.39 1.39
N ILE A 211 -5.06 13.67 1.44
CA ILE A 211 -5.99 14.76 1.12
C ILE A 211 -5.89 14.98 -0.39
N GLU A 212 -6.82 14.39 -1.12
CA GLU A 212 -6.83 14.40 -2.59
C GLU A 212 -8.28 14.30 -3.11
N PRO A 213 -8.58 14.78 -4.35
CA PRO A 213 -9.96 14.81 -4.90
C PRO A 213 -10.67 13.46 -4.86
N ARG A 214 -9.94 12.37 -5.10
CA ARG A 214 -10.50 11.00 -5.09
C ARG A 214 -11.02 10.56 -3.72
N ARG A 215 -10.54 11.18 -2.64
CA ARG A 215 -10.94 10.89 -1.25
C ARG A 215 -12.05 11.80 -0.74
N ASP A 216 -12.36 12.83 -1.51
CA ASP A 216 -13.44 13.80 -1.28
C ASP A 216 -13.53 14.34 0.16
N PRO A 217 -12.50 15.06 0.63
CA PRO A 217 -12.53 15.64 1.97
C PRO A 217 -13.65 16.68 2.14
N PHE A 218 -14.15 17.30 1.06
CA PHE A 218 -15.29 18.23 1.13
C PHE A 218 -16.56 17.51 1.59
N PHE A 219 -16.81 16.30 1.09
CA PHE A 219 -17.92 15.47 1.56
C PHE A 219 -17.81 15.15 3.05
N LEU A 220 -16.59 14.94 3.58
CA LEU A 220 -16.40 14.74 5.03
C LEU A 220 -16.78 15.98 5.83
N LEU A 221 -16.52 17.19 5.30
CA LEU A 221 -16.96 18.44 5.93
C LEU A 221 -18.49 18.57 5.92
N ASP A 222 -19.14 18.16 4.83
CA ASP A 222 -20.60 18.14 4.74
C ASP A 222 -21.21 17.15 5.75
N VAL A 223 -20.61 15.96 5.88
CA VAL A 223 -20.99 14.96 6.90
C VAL A 223 -20.87 15.55 8.30
N LEU A 224 -19.75 16.22 8.63
CA LEU A 224 -19.58 16.85 9.93
C LEU A 224 -20.65 17.93 10.17
N ALA A 225 -20.90 18.80 9.18
CA ALA A 225 -21.90 19.85 9.29
C ALA A 225 -23.30 19.28 9.54
N GLU A 226 -23.64 18.16 8.90
CA GLU A 226 -24.92 17.49 9.11
C GLU A 226 -25.03 16.83 10.49
N VAL A 227 -24.00 16.10 10.91
CA VAL A 227 -23.93 15.47 12.25
C VAL A 227 -24.07 16.51 13.35
N ARG A 228 -23.45 17.69 13.20
CA ARG A 228 -23.49 18.75 14.19
C ARG A 228 -24.88 19.39 14.39
N LYS A 229 -25.83 19.17 13.48
CA LYS A 229 -27.23 19.60 13.71
C LYS A 229 -27.89 18.82 14.85
N SER A 230 -27.51 17.56 15.06
CA SER A 230 -28.01 16.69 16.13
C SER A 230 -27.04 16.52 17.31
N ASP A 231 -25.74 16.66 17.06
CA ASP A 231 -24.67 16.59 18.06
C ASP A 231 -23.72 17.81 17.91
N PRO A 232 -24.03 18.94 18.54
CA PRO A 232 -23.25 20.18 18.41
C PRO A 232 -21.79 20.05 18.87
N ASP A 233 -21.46 19.06 19.69
CA ASP A 233 -20.12 18.78 20.20
C ASP A 233 -19.31 17.84 19.31
N ALA A 234 -19.88 17.38 18.18
CA ALA A 234 -19.18 16.50 17.25
C ALA A 234 -17.97 17.18 16.59
N CYS A 235 -16.86 16.47 16.50
CA CYS A 235 -15.60 16.93 15.91
C CYS A 235 -15.09 15.98 14.82
N LEU A 236 -14.32 16.52 13.87
CA LEU A 236 -13.61 15.78 12.85
C LEU A 236 -12.09 15.86 13.08
N TYR A 237 -11.46 14.71 13.18
CA TYR A 237 -10.01 14.55 13.32
C TYR A 237 -9.41 14.04 12.03
N LEU A 238 -8.53 14.83 11.39
CA LEU A 238 -7.91 14.51 10.11
C LEU A 238 -6.41 14.23 10.31
N ILE A 239 -5.95 13.07 9.83
CA ILE A 239 -4.53 12.79 9.64
C ILE A 239 -4.28 12.56 8.17
N GLY A 240 -3.56 13.49 7.54
CA GLY A 240 -3.27 13.36 6.12
C GLY A 240 -2.60 14.56 5.51
N ASP A 241 -1.86 14.30 4.44
CA ASP A 241 -1.19 15.30 3.63
C ASP A 241 -1.58 15.15 2.16
N GLY A 242 -1.38 16.18 1.36
CA GLY A 242 -1.74 16.21 -0.05
C GLY A 242 -1.06 17.35 -0.79
N ASP A 243 -1.49 17.61 -2.02
CA ASP A 243 -1.09 18.79 -2.76
C ASP A 243 -1.40 20.07 -1.98
N GLU A 244 -0.49 21.05 -1.98
CA GLU A 244 -0.61 22.24 -1.15
C GLU A 244 -1.84 23.09 -1.51
N ALA A 245 -2.03 23.36 -2.80
CA ALA A 245 -3.16 24.15 -3.27
C ALA A 245 -4.49 23.48 -2.94
N TYR A 246 -4.55 22.13 -3.07
CA TYR A 246 -5.75 21.39 -2.72
C TYR A 246 -6.00 21.36 -1.20
N ARG A 247 -4.95 21.23 -0.38
CA ARG A 247 -5.09 21.36 1.09
C ARG A 247 -5.63 22.73 1.51
N ASP A 248 -5.12 23.79 0.87
CA ASP A 248 -5.55 25.14 1.19
C ASP A 248 -7.01 25.39 0.78
N SER A 249 -7.48 24.81 -0.33
CA SER A 249 -8.90 24.83 -0.69
C SER A 249 -9.78 24.12 0.35
N VAL A 250 -9.30 23.00 0.92
CA VAL A 250 -10.03 22.31 2.00
C VAL A 250 -10.06 23.15 3.29
N LYS A 251 -8.96 23.83 3.64
CA LYS A 251 -8.94 24.74 4.80
C LYS A 251 -9.89 25.94 4.61
N ALA A 252 -9.93 26.52 3.41
CA ALA A 252 -10.88 27.57 3.09
C ALA A 252 -12.33 27.11 3.30
N ALA A 253 -12.67 25.91 2.81
CA ALA A 253 -13.99 25.32 2.99
C ALA A 253 -14.35 25.04 4.46
N ILE A 254 -13.37 24.70 5.31
CA ILE A 254 -13.57 24.57 6.77
C ILE A 254 -14.02 25.92 7.35
N GLY A 255 -13.34 27.00 6.96
CA GLY A 255 -13.70 28.36 7.40
C GLY A 255 -15.07 28.80 6.90
N GLU A 256 -15.34 28.64 5.59
CA GLU A 256 -16.62 28.98 4.94
C GLU A 256 -17.83 28.26 5.56
N LYS A 257 -17.63 27.01 6.02
CA LYS A 257 -18.67 26.23 6.70
C LYS A 257 -18.76 26.50 8.21
N GLY A 258 -17.93 27.40 8.77
CA GLY A 258 -17.90 27.68 10.22
C GLY A 258 -17.44 26.51 11.07
N LEU A 259 -16.59 25.64 10.53
CA LEU A 259 -16.13 24.40 11.18
C LEU A 259 -14.74 24.51 11.80
N THR A 260 -14.15 25.69 11.86
CA THR A 260 -12.76 25.92 12.29
C THR A 260 -12.45 25.34 13.67
N ASP A 261 -13.37 25.46 14.62
CA ASP A 261 -13.20 24.97 16.00
C ASP A 261 -13.50 23.48 16.16
N TRP A 262 -13.98 22.82 15.09
CA TRP A 262 -14.49 21.46 15.14
C TRP A 262 -13.72 20.49 14.23
N VAL A 263 -12.77 21.01 13.44
CA VAL A 263 -11.88 20.21 12.58
C VAL A 263 -10.44 20.35 13.08
N PHE A 264 -9.88 19.24 13.55
CA PHE A 264 -8.49 19.16 13.98
C PHE A 264 -7.69 18.40 12.94
N TRP A 265 -6.64 19.03 12.39
CA TRP A 265 -5.89 18.50 11.27
C TRP A 265 -4.40 18.41 11.57
N GLN A 266 -3.87 17.16 11.49
CA GLN A 266 -2.45 16.85 11.57
C GLN A 266 -1.98 16.28 10.23
N LYS A 267 -0.90 16.82 9.65
CA LYS A 267 -0.43 16.38 8.32
C LYS A 267 0.05 14.93 8.30
N LYS A 268 0.79 14.50 9.31
CA LYS A 268 1.40 13.17 9.40
C LYS A 268 1.45 12.70 10.83
N ALA A 269 1.28 11.41 11.02
CA ALA A 269 1.58 10.72 12.27
C ALA A 269 2.42 9.48 11.97
N PRO A 270 3.46 9.17 12.74
CA PRO A 270 4.20 7.93 12.60
C PRO A 270 3.30 6.71 12.80
N GLN A 271 3.55 5.64 12.04
CA GLN A 271 2.71 4.45 12.10
C GLN A 271 2.64 3.82 13.50
N TYR A 272 3.74 3.87 14.26
CA TYR A 272 3.80 3.32 15.61
C TYR A 272 2.98 4.12 16.65
N GLN A 273 2.54 5.36 16.33
CA GLN A 273 1.63 6.14 17.17
C GLN A 273 0.15 5.92 16.83
N MET A 274 -0.14 5.24 15.73
CA MET A 274 -1.52 5.09 15.23
C MET A 274 -2.43 4.31 16.18
N LYS A 275 -1.86 3.42 17.00
CA LYS A 275 -2.66 2.67 17.99
C LYS A 275 -3.40 3.61 18.94
N GLY A 276 -2.71 4.62 19.49
CA GLY A 276 -3.32 5.60 20.37
C GLY A 276 -4.41 6.46 19.71
N VAL A 277 -4.27 6.70 18.41
CA VAL A 277 -5.28 7.44 17.63
C VAL A 277 -6.56 6.61 17.41
N TYR A 278 -6.46 5.27 17.34
CA TYR A 278 -7.62 4.38 17.15
C TYR A 278 -8.34 4.01 18.46
N GLN A 279 -7.73 4.24 19.62
CA GLN A 279 -8.26 3.98 20.97
C GLN A 279 -9.01 5.20 21.53
#